data_6e973aeec35415222ce97d48b3b82e1f
#
_entry.id   6e973aeec35415222ce97d48b3b82e1f
#
_cell.length_a   1.000
_cell.length_b   1.000
_cell.length_c   1.000
_cell.angle_alpha   90.00
_cell.angle_beta   90.00
_cell.angle_gamma   90.00
#
_symmetry.space_group_name_H-M   'P 1'
#
loop_
_entity.id
_entity.type
_entity.pdbx_description
1 polymer ?
#
loop_
_entity_poly.entity_id
_entity_poly.type
_entity_poly.pdbx_seq_one_letter_code
_entity_poly.pdbx_strand_id
1 'polypeptide(L)'
;KNGWYNTETNISQFSKGAYIEGKENRLEADSMMYYRNTGLGEAFGHILFVDTSEEITITGQYGKYERFAKTTLITGNPLAIKNIDGDSFYLKADTLIDLADTTLNQKRSLRAFRKVKVYKSDMQAVADSMVYNFSDSTMGFYTDPVLWTDSNQITGDTILVFRGLEGLEKLEAFKNGFVIEKDRNGFYNQIKGKRLDAFFLESRLKRIEVNGNGQSVYYALEDSTQYSGVNEVVCGKMVIFIDTTNRVGTINFQNKPKASFYPLEGFPQTKSRLEGFSWYIQLRPRRSYFTN
;
A
#
# COMPACT_ATOMS: atom_id res chain seq x y z
N LYS A 1 -28.18 -1.72 -28.87
CA LYS A 1 -26.82 -1.20 -29.16
C LYS A 1 -26.92 -0.31 -30.38
N ASN A 2 -26.59 0.96 -30.28
CA ASN A 2 -26.56 1.92 -31.39
C ASN A 2 -25.12 2.42 -31.53
N GLY A 3 -24.65 2.51 -32.75
CA GLY A 3 -23.34 3.07 -33.08
C GLY A 3 -23.35 3.65 -34.46
N TRP A 4 -22.43 4.61 -34.69
CA TRP A 4 -22.16 5.17 -36.00
C TRP A 4 -20.64 5.31 -36.21
N TYR A 5 -20.25 5.35 -37.45
CA TYR A 5 -18.89 5.62 -37.91
C TYR A 5 -18.94 6.69 -39.00
N ASN A 6 -18.16 7.73 -38.81
CA ASN A 6 -17.97 8.77 -39.80
C ASN A 6 -16.70 8.49 -40.59
N THR A 7 -16.80 8.26 -41.89
CA THR A 7 -15.69 7.87 -42.77
C THR A 7 -14.75 9.04 -43.11
N GLU A 8 -15.22 10.29 -42.99
CA GLU A 8 -14.42 11.47 -43.24
C GLU A 8 -13.53 11.82 -42.05
N THR A 9 -14.13 11.83 -40.85
CA THR A 9 -13.42 12.17 -39.60
C THR A 9 -12.71 10.99 -38.97
N ASN A 10 -13.04 9.76 -39.39
CA ASN A 10 -12.57 8.50 -38.79
C ASN A 10 -12.92 8.38 -37.29
N ILE A 11 -14.07 8.89 -36.89
CA ILE A 11 -14.61 8.78 -35.53
C ILE A 11 -15.71 7.74 -35.48
N SER A 12 -15.64 6.85 -34.47
CA SER A 12 -16.71 5.91 -34.12
C SER A 12 -17.32 6.30 -32.80
N GLN A 13 -18.65 6.16 -32.69
CA GLN A 13 -19.37 6.27 -31.42
C GLN A 13 -20.25 5.06 -31.21
N PHE A 14 -20.25 4.54 -30.01
CA PHE A 14 -21.10 3.44 -29.55
C PHE A 14 -21.84 3.86 -28.30
N SER A 15 -23.11 3.49 -28.19
CA SER A 15 -23.97 3.82 -27.06
C SER A 15 -24.85 2.65 -26.63
N LYS A 16 -25.49 2.77 -25.45
CA LYS A 16 -26.37 1.76 -24.85
C LYS A 16 -25.65 0.43 -24.55
N GLY A 17 -24.69 0.48 -23.63
CA GLY A 17 -23.92 -0.66 -23.19
C GLY A 17 -22.89 -1.09 -24.25
N ALA A 18 -22.04 -0.15 -24.63
CA ALA A 18 -20.91 -0.40 -25.50
C ALA A 18 -19.86 -1.26 -24.80
N TYR A 19 -19.22 -2.16 -25.55
CA TYR A 19 -18.05 -2.87 -25.06
C TYR A 19 -17.00 -3.03 -26.17
N ILE A 20 -15.74 -3.08 -25.74
CA ILE A 20 -14.60 -3.48 -26.56
C ILE A 20 -13.98 -4.70 -25.89
N GLU A 21 -13.73 -5.74 -26.67
CA GLU A 21 -13.16 -6.99 -26.18
C GLU A 21 -11.84 -7.27 -26.92
N GLY A 22 -10.77 -7.43 -26.16
CA GLY A 22 -9.48 -7.90 -26.61
C GLY A 22 -9.29 -9.39 -26.28
N LYS A 23 -8.06 -9.89 -26.42
CA LYS A 23 -7.74 -11.28 -26.12
C LYS A 23 -7.79 -11.58 -24.61
N GLU A 24 -7.36 -10.63 -23.78
CA GLU A 24 -7.16 -10.77 -22.33
C GLU A 24 -7.89 -9.68 -21.53
N ASN A 25 -8.53 -8.73 -22.21
CA ASN A 25 -9.21 -7.62 -21.55
C ASN A 25 -10.55 -7.29 -22.20
N ARG A 26 -11.44 -6.72 -21.41
CA ARG A 26 -12.74 -6.21 -21.84
C ARG A 26 -13.06 -4.90 -21.15
N LEU A 27 -13.49 -3.91 -21.92
CA LEU A 27 -13.96 -2.63 -21.44
C LEU A 27 -15.44 -2.48 -21.78
N GLU A 28 -16.27 -2.21 -20.79
CA GLU A 28 -17.69 -1.86 -20.95
C GLU A 28 -17.95 -0.44 -20.44
N ALA A 29 -18.90 0.24 -21.07
CA ALA A 29 -19.37 1.57 -20.66
C ALA A 29 -20.76 1.86 -21.20
N ASP A 30 -21.42 2.92 -20.70
CA ASP A 30 -22.69 3.37 -21.25
C ASP A 30 -22.52 3.88 -22.68
N SER A 31 -21.43 4.60 -22.96
CA SER A 31 -21.06 5.03 -24.31
C SER A 31 -19.55 5.12 -24.48
N MET A 32 -19.10 4.99 -25.74
CA MET A 32 -17.68 5.06 -26.11
C MET A 32 -17.52 5.87 -27.39
N MET A 33 -16.41 6.62 -27.46
CA MET A 33 -15.92 7.27 -28.67
C MET A 33 -14.52 6.73 -29.00
N TYR A 34 -14.25 6.52 -30.29
CA TYR A 34 -12.92 6.11 -30.74
C TYR A 34 -12.49 6.94 -31.93
N TYR A 35 -11.33 7.58 -31.79
CA TYR A 35 -10.68 8.43 -32.78
C TYR A 35 -9.56 7.64 -33.46
N ARG A 36 -9.89 7.06 -34.61
CA ARG A 36 -9.00 6.09 -35.30
C ARG A 36 -7.65 6.70 -35.69
N ASN A 37 -7.63 7.97 -36.09
CA ASN A 37 -6.41 8.67 -36.54
C ASN A 37 -5.40 8.86 -35.41
N THR A 38 -5.87 9.10 -34.20
CA THR A 38 -5.02 9.32 -32.99
C THR A 38 -4.86 8.08 -32.13
N GLY A 39 -5.70 7.05 -32.37
CA GLY A 39 -5.77 5.88 -31.49
C GLY A 39 -6.32 6.16 -30.10
N LEU A 40 -7.02 7.30 -29.92
CA LEU A 40 -7.64 7.69 -28.68
C LEU A 40 -9.02 7.03 -28.57
N GLY A 41 -9.29 6.39 -27.42
CA GLY A 41 -10.62 5.92 -27.01
C GLY A 41 -11.06 6.62 -25.75
N GLU A 42 -12.33 7.00 -25.70
CA GLU A 42 -12.98 7.56 -24.51
C GLU A 42 -14.22 6.75 -24.18
N ALA A 43 -14.43 6.49 -22.90
CA ALA A 43 -15.56 5.72 -22.38
C ALA A 43 -16.23 6.53 -21.24
N PHE A 44 -17.56 6.55 -21.24
CA PHE A 44 -18.36 7.38 -20.34
C PHE A 44 -19.45 6.56 -19.68
N GLY A 45 -19.61 6.74 -18.38
CA GLY A 45 -20.62 6.14 -17.52
C GLY A 45 -20.39 4.64 -17.26
N HIS A 46 -20.54 4.22 -16.03
CA HIS A 46 -20.48 2.82 -15.55
C HIS A 46 -19.36 2.01 -16.19
N ILE A 47 -18.14 2.56 -16.13
CA ILE A 47 -16.96 1.85 -16.64
C ILE A 47 -16.76 0.54 -15.89
N LEU A 48 -16.61 -0.54 -16.66
CA LEU A 48 -16.13 -1.85 -16.17
C LEU A 48 -14.98 -2.31 -17.08
N PHE A 49 -13.77 -2.27 -16.57
CA PHE A 49 -12.58 -2.82 -17.20
C PHE A 49 -12.19 -4.12 -16.50
N VAL A 50 -12.10 -5.20 -17.27
CA VAL A 50 -11.68 -6.52 -16.77
C VAL A 50 -10.44 -6.94 -17.53
N ASP A 51 -9.39 -7.29 -16.82
CA ASP A 51 -8.19 -7.91 -17.36
C ASP A 51 -8.03 -9.29 -16.72
N THR A 52 -8.14 -10.31 -17.57
CA THR A 52 -8.09 -11.72 -17.14
C THR A 52 -6.67 -12.22 -16.94
N SER A 53 -5.67 -11.61 -17.60
CA SER A 53 -4.27 -12.00 -17.45
C SER A 53 -3.69 -11.60 -16.10
N GLU A 54 -4.16 -10.46 -15.55
CA GLU A 54 -3.75 -9.95 -14.26
C GLU A 54 -4.80 -10.17 -13.15
N GLU A 55 -5.94 -10.79 -13.50
CA GLU A 55 -7.06 -10.99 -12.56
C GLU A 55 -7.51 -9.69 -11.88
N ILE A 56 -7.57 -8.59 -12.64
CA ILE A 56 -7.95 -7.29 -12.13
C ILE A 56 -9.25 -6.79 -12.76
N THR A 57 -10.10 -6.21 -11.94
CA THR A 57 -11.30 -5.49 -12.38
C THR A 57 -11.21 -4.06 -11.91
N ILE A 58 -11.45 -3.09 -12.81
CA ILE A 58 -11.47 -1.66 -12.47
C ILE A 58 -12.80 -1.06 -12.88
N THR A 59 -13.47 -0.37 -11.97
CA THR A 59 -14.68 0.39 -12.22
C THR A 59 -14.44 1.89 -12.14
N GLY A 60 -15.31 2.71 -12.74
CA GLY A 60 -15.23 4.17 -12.71
C GLY A 60 -16.35 4.83 -13.52
N GLN A 61 -16.24 6.14 -13.78
CA GLN A 61 -17.24 6.89 -14.54
C GLN A 61 -16.72 7.48 -15.86
N TYR A 62 -15.41 7.66 -15.97
CA TYR A 62 -14.75 8.08 -17.20
C TYR A 62 -13.48 7.28 -17.41
N GLY A 63 -13.29 6.79 -18.63
CA GLY A 63 -12.11 6.08 -19.08
C GLY A 63 -11.51 6.71 -20.34
N LYS A 64 -10.19 6.74 -20.41
CA LYS A 64 -9.42 7.18 -21.57
C LYS A 64 -8.37 6.14 -21.92
N TYR A 65 -8.36 5.67 -23.14
CA TYR A 65 -7.38 4.72 -23.67
C TYR A 65 -6.54 5.38 -24.77
N GLU A 66 -5.24 5.29 -24.66
CA GLU A 66 -4.28 5.75 -25.67
C GLU A 66 -3.56 4.56 -26.29
N ARG A 67 -3.94 4.18 -27.50
CA ARG A 67 -3.47 2.98 -28.19
C ARG A 67 -1.93 2.95 -28.34
N PHE A 68 -1.32 4.06 -28.74
CA PHE A 68 0.10 4.11 -29.00
C PHE A 68 0.96 4.13 -27.73
N ALA A 69 0.47 4.78 -26.68
CA ALA A 69 1.08 4.77 -25.37
C ALA A 69 0.73 3.50 -24.56
N LYS A 70 -0.25 2.71 -25.01
CA LYS A 70 -0.82 1.56 -24.31
C LYS A 70 -1.18 1.89 -22.85
N THR A 71 -1.84 3.03 -22.66
CA THR A 71 -2.19 3.57 -21.35
C THR A 71 -3.70 3.61 -21.22
N THR A 72 -4.24 3.13 -20.12
CA THR A 72 -5.64 3.27 -19.74
C THR A 72 -5.75 4.09 -18.48
N LEU A 73 -6.46 5.23 -18.56
CA LEU A 73 -6.75 6.09 -17.42
C LEU A 73 -8.22 5.92 -17.05
N ILE A 74 -8.52 5.77 -15.76
CA ILE A 74 -9.89 5.68 -15.23
C ILE A 74 -10.05 6.65 -14.06
N THR A 75 -11.13 7.45 -14.11
CA THR A 75 -11.47 8.43 -13.06
C THR A 75 -12.96 8.35 -12.69
N GLY A 76 -13.40 9.26 -11.81
CA GLY A 76 -14.79 9.28 -11.34
C GLY A 76 -15.01 8.18 -10.29
N ASN A 77 -14.29 8.30 -9.18
CA ASN A 77 -14.32 7.35 -8.05
C ASN A 77 -13.90 5.92 -8.45
N PRO A 78 -12.75 5.74 -9.14
CA PRO A 78 -12.33 4.45 -9.61
C PRO A 78 -12.03 3.49 -8.45
N LEU A 79 -12.39 2.22 -8.66
CA LEU A 79 -12.09 1.11 -7.74
C LEU A 79 -11.45 -0.02 -8.54
N ALA A 80 -10.22 -0.40 -8.18
CA ALA A 80 -9.58 -1.61 -8.66
C ALA A 80 -9.72 -2.73 -7.63
N ILE A 81 -10.05 -3.92 -8.11
CA ILE A 81 -10.14 -5.15 -7.32
C ILE A 81 -9.27 -6.20 -8.00
N LYS A 82 -8.33 -6.78 -7.24
CA LYS A 82 -7.45 -7.87 -7.69
C LYS A 82 -7.49 -9.00 -6.68
N ASN A 83 -7.43 -10.24 -7.14
CA ASN A 83 -7.18 -11.37 -6.25
C ASN A 83 -5.66 -11.47 -5.99
N ILE A 84 -5.26 -11.46 -4.73
CA ILE A 84 -3.87 -11.65 -4.32
C ILE A 84 -3.85 -12.73 -3.21
N ASP A 85 -3.27 -13.88 -3.50
CA ASP A 85 -3.15 -15.02 -2.57
C ASP A 85 -4.52 -15.49 -2.02
N GLY A 86 -5.55 -15.49 -2.87
CA GLY A 86 -6.89 -15.92 -2.48
C GLY A 86 -7.70 -14.88 -1.68
N ASP A 87 -7.16 -13.68 -1.48
CA ASP A 87 -7.84 -12.58 -0.80
C ASP A 87 -8.00 -11.37 -1.73
N SER A 88 -9.08 -10.63 -1.55
CA SER A 88 -9.38 -9.46 -2.37
C SER A 88 -8.55 -8.25 -1.93
N PHE A 89 -7.74 -7.77 -2.85
CA PHE A 89 -7.05 -6.50 -2.77
C PHE A 89 -7.91 -5.40 -3.41
N TYR A 90 -8.22 -4.37 -2.66
CA TYR A 90 -9.02 -3.22 -3.09
C TYR A 90 -8.14 -1.97 -3.15
N LEU A 91 -8.24 -1.20 -4.22
CA LEU A 91 -7.53 0.06 -4.41
C LEU A 91 -8.50 1.14 -4.90
N LYS A 92 -8.63 2.23 -4.16
CA LYS A 92 -9.34 3.46 -4.55
C LYS A 92 -8.38 4.64 -4.61
N ALA A 93 -8.64 5.56 -5.55
CA ALA A 93 -7.92 6.83 -5.69
C ALA A 93 -8.82 7.84 -6.44
N ASP A 94 -8.35 9.06 -6.67
CA ASP A 94 -9.04 9.99 -7.59
C ASP A 94 -8.83 9.56 -9.06
N THR A 95 -7.66 8.97 -9.38
CA THR A 95 -7.27 8.50 -10.72
C THR A 95 -6.50 7.19 -10.65
N LEU A 96 -6.85 6.24 -11.49
CA LEU A 96 -6.08 5.03 -11.76
C LEU A 96 -5.55 5.06 -13.20
N ILE A 97 -4.29 4.67 -13.38
CA ILE A 97 -3.64 4.55 -14.70
C ILE A 97 -3.00 3.17 -14.80
N ASP A 98 -3.52 2.35 -15.73
CA ASP A 98 -2.87 1.11 -16.14
C ASP A 98 -1.90 1.43 -17.27
N LEU A 99 -0.64 1.08 -17.08
CA LEU A 99 0.44 1.21 -18.06
C LEU A 99 0.84 -0.20 -18.50
N ALA A 100 0.47 -0.56 -19.73
CA ALA A 100 0.97 -1.79 -20.32
C ALA A 100 2.45 -1.65 -20.66
N ASP A 101 3.18 -2.79 -20.67
CA ASP A 101 4.59 -2.84 -21.02
C ASP A 101 4.78 -2.44 -22.51
N THR A 102 5.45 -1.33 -22.75
CA THR A 102 5.67 -0.78 -24.11
C THR A 102 7.10 -0.93 -24.60
N THR A 103 8.04 -1.19 -23.70
CA THR A 103 9.48 -1.34 -24.02
C THR A 103 10.11 -2.37 -23.08
N LEU A 104 11.25 -2.93 -23.49
CA LEU A 104 12.03 -3.89 -22.70
C LEU A 104 12.40 -3.42 -21.27
N ASN A 105 12.18 -2.14 -20.95
CA ASN A 105 12.55 -1.52 -19.68
C ASN A 105 11.36 -0.98 -18.86
N GLN A 106 10.13 -0.98 -19.39
CA GLN A 106 8.95 -0.54 -18.63
C GLN A 106 8.10 -1.73 -18.23
N LYS A 107 8.16 -2.06 -16.95
CA LYS A 107 7.32 -3.09 -16.36
C LYS A 107 5.85 -2.61 -16.34
N ARG A 108 4.92 -3.51 -16.66
CA ARG A 108 3.49 -3.25 -16.52
C ARG A 108 3.17 -2.84 -15.10
N SER A 109 2.41 -1.77 -14.93
CA SER A 109 2.10 -1.22 -13.60
C SER A 109 0.73 -0.56 -13.55
N LEU A 110 0.07 -0.67 -12.40
CA LEU A 110 -1.09 0.13 -12.03
C LEU A 110 -0.62 1.27 -11.13
N ARG A 111 -0.92 2.50 -11.53
CA ARG A 111 -0.59 3.71 -10.77
C ARG A 111 -1.87 4.35 -10.25
N ALA A 112 -1.84 4.77 -9.00
CA ALA A 112 -2.94 5.45 -8.34
C ALA A 112 -2.50 6.82 -7.85
N PHE A 113 -3.31 7.84 -8.09
CA PHE A 113 -2.98 9.22 -7.74
C PHE A 113 -4.10 9.86 -6.95
N ARG A 114 -3.70 10.56 -5.90
CA ARG A 114 -4.49 11.31 -4.94
C ARG A 114 -5.50 10.48 -4.16
N LYS A 115 -5.48 10.69 -2.84
CA LYS A 115 -6.38 10.03 -1.88
C LYS A 115 -6.37 8.50 -2.00
N VAL A 116 -5.21 7.95 -2.23
CA VAL A 116 -5.03 6.49 -2.34
C VAL A 116 -5.47 5.82 -1.05
N LYS A 117 -6.32 4.80 -1.17
CA LYS A 117 -6.73 3.91 -0.10
C LYS A 117 -6.64 2.47 -0.57
N VAL A 118 -5.99 1.66 0.22
CA VAL A 118 -5.80 0.23 -0.03
C VAL A 118 -6.37 -0.57 1.12
N TYR A 119 -7.03 -1.68 0.78
CA TYR A 119 -7.46 -2.67 1.74
C TYR A 119 -7.19 -4.09 1.21
N LYS A 120 -6.52 -4.87 2.04
CA LYS A 120 -6.44 -6.32 2.02
C LYS A 120 -6.54 -6.78 3.48
N SER A 121 -6.95 -8.01 3.78
CA SER A 121 -7.20 -8.45 5.17
C SER A 121 -5.98 -8.28 6.08
N ASP A 122 -4.79 -8.58 5.56
CA ASP A 122 -3.49 -8.52 6.28
C ASP A 122 -2.79 -7.16 6.19
N MET A 123 -3.27 -6.24 5.31
CA MET A 123 -2.61 -4.95 5.07
C MET A 123 -3.62 -3.88 4.65
N GLN A 124 -3.53 -2.71 5.25
CA GLN A 124 -4.27 -1.51 4.80
C GLN A 124 -3.30 -0.35 4.64
N ALA A 125 -3.58 0.56 3.71
CA ALA A 125 -2.72 1.73 3.51
C ALA A 125 -3.51 2.95 3.04
N VAL A 126 -2.97 4.13 3.35
CA VAL A 126 -3.33 5.41 2.71
C VAL A 126 -2.05 6.09 2.25
N ALA A 127 -2.12 6.82 1.13
CA ALA A 127 -1.02 7.60 0.59
C ALA A 127 -1.56 8.68 -0.37
N ASP A 128 -0.71 9.62 -0.82
CA ASP A 128 -1.07 10.47 -1.95
C ASP A 128 -1.01 9.68 -3.26
N SER A 129 0.03 8.89 -3.46
CA SER A 129 0.18 8.09 -4.67
C SER A 129 0.73 6.68 -4.38
N MET A 130 0.43 5.75 -5.30
CA MET A 130 0.85 4.36 -5.24
C MET A 130 1.20 3.84 -6.63
N VAL A 131 2.18 2.95 -6.71
CA VAL A 131 2.52 2.15 -7.89
C VAL A 131 2.49 0.67 -7.51
N TYR A 132 1.74 -0.13 -8.25
CA TYR A 132 1.79 -1.59 -8.19
C TYR A 132 2.45 -2.13 -9.46
N ASN A 133 3.57 -2.81 -9.33
CA ASN A 133 4.27 -3.46 -10.43
C ASN A 133 3.84 -4.92 -10.52
N PHE A 134 3.21 -5.31 -11.63
CA PHE A 134 2.68 -6.66 -11.80
C PHE A 134 3.79 -7.73 -11.92
N SER A 135 4.93 -7.38 -12.53
CA SER A 135 6.00 -8.35 -12.81
C SER A 135 6.74 -8.90 -11.58
N ASP A 136 6.77 -8.14 -10.49
CA ASP A 136 7.48 -8.50 -9.25
C ASP A 136 6.61 -8.31 -8.00
N SER A 137 5.32 -8.05 -8.19
CA SER A 137 4.35 -7.83 -7.10
C SER A 137 4.78 -6.79 -6.06
N THR A 138 5.59 -5.79 -6.50
CA THR A 138 6.06 -4.72 -5.62
C THR A 138 5.04 -3.58 -5.58
N MET A 139 4.73 -3.11 -4.38
CA MET A 139 3.89 -1.93 -4.15
C MET A 139 4.73 -0.81 -3.56
N GLY A 140 4.72 0.36 -4.19
CA GLY A 140 5.34 1.57 -3.66
C GLY A 140 4.27 2.59 -3.25
N PHE A 141 4.35 3.09 -2.02
CA PHE A 141 3.48 4.13 -1.48
C PHE A 141 4.30 5.39 -1.23
N TYR A 142 3.84 6.54 -1.70
CA TYR A 142 4.60 7.78 -1.75
C TYR A 142 3.82 8.94 -1.15
N THR A 143 4.57 9.91 -0.60
CA THR A 143 4.06 11.15 0.01
C THR A 143 3.18 10.86 1.22
N ASP A 144 3.85 10.83 2.38
CA ASP A 144 3.26 10.61 3.69
C ASP A 144 2.39 9.34 3.81
N PRO A 145 2.87 8.18 3.33
CA PRO A 145 2.12 6.95 3.45
C PRO A 145 1.96 6.53 4.91
N VAL A 146 0.79 5.98 5.21
CA VAL A 146 0.52 5.24 6.45
C VAL A 146 0.05 3.84 6.07
N LEU A 147 0.76 2.84 6.58
CA LEU A 147 0.45 1.43 6.35
C LEU A 147 0.17 0.75 7.69
N TRP A 148 -0.80 -0.14 7.71
CA TRP A 148 -1.16 -0.94 8.89
C TRP A 148 -1.07 -2.43 8.55
N THR A 149 -0.44 -3.18 9.46
CA THR A 149 -0.44 -4.64 9.50
C THR A 149 -0.73 -5.07 10.94
N ASP A 150 -1.74 -5.89 11.15
CA ASP A 150 -2.18 -6.27 12.51
C ASP A 150 -2.38 -5.05 13.44
N SER A 151 -1.64 -4.99 14.55
CA SER A 151 -1.63 -3.88 15.52
C SER A 151 -0.63 -2.77 15.19
N ASN A 152 0.18 -2.94 14.16
CA ASN A 152 1.26 -2.03 13.81
C ASN A 152 0.80 -0.96 12.83
N GLN A 153 1.23 0.26 13.06
CA GLN A 153 1.19 1.38 12.12
C GLN A 153 2.62 1.70 11.69
N ILE A 154 2.83 1.81 10.39
CA ILE A 154 4.13 2.10 9.78
C ILE A 154 4.00 3.38 8.96
N THR A 155 4.95 4.30 9.13
CA THR A 155 5.04 5.56 8.36
C THR A 155 6.46 5.79 7.86
N GLY A 156 6.60 6.67 6.89
CA GLY A 156 7.85 7.12 6.28
C GLY A 156 7.54 8.06 5.12
N ASP A 157 8.53 8.66 4.46
CA ASP A 157 8.30 9.45 3.24
C ASP A 157 7.91 8.53 2.06
N THR A 158 8.41 7.31 2.07
CA THR A 158 8.13 6.25 1.10
C THR A 158 8.08 4.89 1.79
N ILE A 159 7.10 4.08 1.45
CA ILE A 159 7.02 2.68 1.89
C ILE A 159 7.00 1.78 0.65
N LEU A 160 7.92 0.80 0.61
CA LEU A 160 7.92 -0.27 -0.39
C LEU A 160 7.51 -1.58 0.26
N VAL A 161 6.63 -2.32 -0.40
CA VAL A 161 6.14 -3.63 0.02
C VAL A 161 6.50 -4.64 -1.06
N PHE A 162 7.23 -5.67 -0.69
CA PHE A 162 7.66 -6.76 -1.57
C PHE A 162 6.89 -8.02 -1.22
N ARG A 163 6.26 -8.62 -2.22
CA ARG A 163 5.52 -9.87 -2.07
C ARG A 163 6.15 -10.94 -2.96
N GLY A 164 6.30 -12.12 -2.41
CA GLY A 164 6.73 -13.31 -3.12
C GLY A 164 5.60 -14.34 -3.24
N LEU A 165 5.94 -15.56 -3.57
CA LEU A 165 4.98 -16.66 -3.75
C LEU A 165 4.26 -17.05 -2.45
N GLU A 166 4.89 -16.85 -1.30
CA GLU A 166 4.36 -17.20 0.03
C GLU A 166 3.78 -15.98 0.77
N GLY A 167 3.50 -14.90 0.06
CA GLY A 167 2.89 -13.70 0.60
C GLY A 167 3.87 -12.54 0.83
N LEU A 168 3.70 -11.80 1.92
CA LEU A 168 4.57 -10.66 2.26
C LEU A 168 5.97 -11.14 2.65
N GLU A 169 7.00 -10.67 1.95
CA GLU A 169 8.40 -11.01 2.20
C GLU A 169 9.17 -9.88 2.90
N LYS A 170 8.97 -8.64 2.45
CA LYS A 170 9.71 -7.50 2.97
C LYS A 170 8.89 -6.22 2.91
N LEU A 171 9.13 -5.34 3.88
CA LEU A 171 8.65 -3.97 3.88
C LEU A 171 9.82 -3.05 4.17
N GLU A 172 9.93 -1.97 3.42
CA GLU A 172 10.93 -0.94 3.60
C GLU A 172 10.27 0.42 3.81
N ALA A 173 10.61 1.12 4.89
CA ALA A 173 10.20 2.51 5.10
C ALA A 173 11.43 3.40 5.06
N PHE A 174 11.44 4.35 4.12
CA PHE A 174 12.56 5.26 3.86
C PHE A 174 12.27 6.65 4.40
N LYS A 175 13.33 7.32 4.84
CA LYS A 175 13.33 8.65 5.44
C LYS A 175 12.27 8.78 6.53
N ASN A 176 12.71 8.90 7.76
CA ASN A 176 11.83 8.99 8.92
C ASN A 176 10.92 7.75 9.11
N GLY A 177 11.44 6.55 8.85
CA GLY A 177 10.71 5.33 9.11
C GLY A 177 10.29 5.24 10.58
N PHE A 178 8.99 5.01 10.83
CA PHE A 178 8.42 4.94 12.17
C PHE A 178 7.42 3.79 12.27
N VAL A 179 7.62 2.92 13.23
CA VAL A 179 6.67 1.85 13.57
C VAL A 179 6.09 2.15 14.95
N ILE A 180 4.79 2.08 15.06
CA ILE A 180 4.04 2.22 16.31
C ILE A 180 3.15 1.00 16.46
N GLU A 181 3.27 0.31 17.58
CA GLU A 181 2.37 -0.76 18.00
C GLU A 181 1.59 -0.29 19.22
N LYS A 182 0.27 -0.35 19.16
CA LYS A 182 -0.57 -0.15 20.35
C LYS A 182 -0.83 -1.49 21.01
N ASP A 183 -0.38 -1.65 22.25
CA ASP A 183 -0.63 -2.85 23.02
C ASP A 183 -2.06 -2.92 23.60
N ARG A 184 -2.39 -4.02 24.25
CA ARG A 184 -3.72 -4.27 24.84
C ARG A 184 -4.08 -3.33 25.98
N ASN A 185 -3.07 -2.77 26.67
CA ASN A 185 -3.25 -1.87 27.83
C ASN A 185 -3.21 -0.39 27.41
N GLY A 186 -3.06 -0.12 26.11
CA GLY A 186 -3.08 1.24 25.57
C GLY A 186 -1.73 1.93 25.53
N PHE A 187 -0.64 1.25 25.89
CA PHE A 187 0.72 1.75 25.69
C PHE A 187 1.15 1.65 24.23
N TYR A 188 2.12 2.45 23.84
CA TYR A 188 2.62 2.51 22.48
C TYR A 188 4.10 2.12 22.44
N ASN A 189 4.40 0.93 21.94
CA ASN A 189 5.73 0.54 21.54
C ASN A 189 6.11 1.31 20.29
N GLN A 190 7.32 1.86 20.23
CA GLN A 190 7.74 2.78 19.20
C GLN A 190 9.15 2.46 18.73
N ILE A 191 9.35 2.46 17.44
CA ILE A 191 10.65 2.27 16.80
C ILE A 191 10.77 3.29 15.68
N LYS A 192 11.86 4.05 15.66
CA LYS A 192 12.12 5.09 14.66
C LYS A 192 13.53 5.01 14.14
N GLY A 193 13.74 5.33 12.86
CA GLY A 193 15.06 5.43 12.25
C GLY A 193 15.01 6.10 10.87
N LYS A 194 16.19 6.34 10.26
CA LYS A 194 16.24 6.86 8.89
C LYS A 194 15.65 5.88 7.89
N ARG A 195 15.88 4.58 8.10
CA ARG A 195 15.33 3.49 7.31
C ARG A 195 14.95 2.34 8.23
N LEU A 196 13.81 1.76 7.96
CA LEU A 196 13.31 0.53 8.59
C LEU A 196 13.12 -0.53 7.51
N ASP A 197 13.68 -1.71 7.75
CA ASP A 197 13.50 -2.89 6.92
C ASP A 197 12.84 -4.00 7.78
N ALA A 198 11.62 -4.40 7.45
CA ALA A 198 10.91 -5.50 8.11
C ALA A 198 10.91 -6.72 7.18
N PHE A 199 11.33 -7.86 7.71
CA PHE A 199 11.45 -9.12 6.99
C PHE A 199 10.43 -10.13 7.50
N PHE A 200 9.75 -10.78 6.57
CA PHE A 200 8.68 -11.73 6.84
C PHE A 200 9.07 -13.12 6.31
N LEU A 201 8.48 -14.14 6.89
CA LEU A 201 8.50 -15.52 6.41
C LEU A 201 7.09 -16.06 6.56
N GLU A 202 6.50 -16.56 5.47
CA GLU A 202 5.09 -16.99 5.44
C GLU A 202 4.13 -15.88 5.95
N SER A 203 4.35 -14.64 5.51
CA SER A 203 3.66 -13.43 5.95
C SER A 203 3.75 -13.11 7.45
N ARG A 204 4.61 -13.80 8.21
CA ARG A 204 4.84 -13.53 9.63
C ARG A 204 6.11 -12.71 9.82
N LEU A 205 6.01 -11.62 10.55
CA LEU A 205 7.16 -10.78 10.87
C LEU A 205 8.21 -11.58 11.65
N LYS A 206 9.45 -11.56 11.19
CA LYS A 206 10.59 -12.27 11.78
C LYS A 206 11.66 -11.35 12.31
N ARG A 207 11.91 -10.25 11.60
CA ARG A 207 13.01 -9.35 11.94
C ARG A 207 12.71 -7.93 11.47
N ILE A 208 13.07 -6.96 12.28
CA ILE A 208 13.09 -5.54 11.91
C ILE A 208 14.53 -5.04 12.04
N GLU A 209 15.03 -4.37 11.01
CA GLU A 209 16.30 -3.65 11.02
C GLU A 209 16.04 -2.15 10.97
N VAL A 210 16.62 -1.44 11.90
CA VAL A 210 16.57 0.02 11.99
C VAL A 210 17.95 0.55 11.66
N ASN A 211 18.07 1.32 10.60
CA ASN A 211 19.34 1.84 10.11
C ASN A 211 19.36 3.37 10.18
N GLY A 212 20.32 3.91 10.94
CA GLY A 212 20.58 5.33 11.12
C GLY A 212 19.63 6.01 12.12
N ASN A 213 20.20 6.59 13.17
CA ASN A 213 19.49 7.29 14.24
C ASN A 213 18.35 6.46 14.85
N GLY A 214 18.63 5.19 15.14
CA GLY A 214 17.65 4.30 15.75
C GLY A 214 17.24 4.79 17.13
N GLN A 215 15.94 4.88 17.37
CA GLN A 215 15.32 5.20 18.65
C GLN A 215 14.21 4.23 18.94
N SER A 216 14.04 3.82 20.19
CA SER A 216 12.91 3.01 20.60
C SER A 216 12.41 3.38 21.99
N VAL A 217 11.10 3.24 22.18
CA VAL A 217 10.43 3.19 23.49
C VAL A 217 9.66 1.88 23.51
N TYR A 218 10.03 0.97 24.39
CA TYR A 218 9.44 -0.37 24.48
C TYR A 218 8.98 -0.67 25.90
N TYR A 219 7.71 -0.98 26.05
CA TYR A 219 7.10 -1.40 27.32
C TYR A 219 7.30 -2.90 27.49
N ALA A 220 8.35 -3.26 28.24
CA ALA A 220 8.76 -4.64 28.44
C ALA A 220 7.78 -5.37 29.37
N LEU A 221 7.30 -6.51 28.91
CA LEU A 221 6.45 -7.40 29.70
C LEU A 221 7.31 -8.40 30.47
N GLU A 222 7.04 -8.62 31.76
CA GLU A 222 7.60 -9.70 32.55
C GLU A 222 6.87 -11.02 32.25
N ASP A 223 5.53 -10.93 32.12
CA ASP A 223 4.66 -12.02 31.69
C ASP A 223 3.58 -11.51 30.72
N SER A 224 2.49 -12.23 30.52
CA SER A 224 1.39 -11.80 29.63
C SER A 224 0.58 -10.62 30.15
N THR A 225 0.74 -10.21 31.41
CA THR A 225 -0.13 -9.23 32.10
C THR A 225 0.63 -8.11 32.81
N GLN A 226 1.86 -8.39 33.24
CA GLN A 226 2.64 -7.45 34.06
C GLN A 226 3.82 -6.87 33.27
N TYR A 227 4.04 -5.56 33.41
CA TYR A 227 5.17 -4.86 32.83
C TYR A 227 6.34 -4.86 33.82
N SER A 228 7.53 -5.23 33.33
CA SER A 228 8.78 -5.08 34.08
C SER A 228 9.27 -3.63 34.06
N GLY A 229 8.90 -2.84 33.05
CA GLY A 229 9.27 -1.44 32.91
C GLY A 229 9.31 -0.95 31.47
N VAL A 230 9.95 0.20 31.25
CA VAL A 230 10.07 0.83 29.93
C VAL A 230 11.54 0.96 29.57
N ASN A 231 11.89 0.44 28.40
CA ASN A 231 13.21 0.55 27.82
C ASN A 231 13.23 1.69 26.79
N GLU A 232 14.05 2.69 27.01
CA GLU A 232 14.34 3.80 26.08
C GLU A 232 15.74 3.62 25.52
N VAL A 233 15.87 3.58 24.19
CA VAL A 233 17.17 3.39 23.53
C VAL A 233 17.37 4.36 22.38
N VAL A 234 18.61 4.84 22.26
CA VAL A 234 19.11 5.55 21.07
C VAL A 234 20.39 4.85 20.60
N CYS A 235 20.50 4.55 19.31
CA CYS A 235 21.64 3.87 18.72
C CYS A 235 21.81 4.19 17.23
N GLY A 236 22.94 3.80 16.64
CA GLY A 236 23.13 3.96 15.21
C GLY A 236 22.43 2.90 14.37
N LYS A 237 22.29 1.68 14.92
CA LYS A 237 21.59 0.55 14.29
C LYS A 237 20.91 -0.32 15.34
N MET A 238 19.75 -0.86 15.03
CA MET A 238 19.02 -1.80 15.87
C MET A 238 18.53 -2.98 15.02
N VAL A 239 18.62 -4.20 15.55
CA VAL A 239 18.06 -5.39 14.94
C VAL A 239 17.17 -6.09 15.96
N ILE A 240 15.91 -6.22 15.63
CA ILE A 240 14.87 -6.80 16.49
C ILE A 240 14.45 -8.11 15.88
N PHE A 241 14.50 -9.18 16.64
CA PHE A 241 14.02 -10.51 16.28
C PHE A 241 12.68 -10.79 16.96
N ILE A 242 11.74 -11.26 16.18
CA ILE A 242 10.39 -11.63 16.62
C ILE A 242 10.34 -13.15 16.78
N ASP A 243 9.84 -13.63 17.91
CA ASP A 243 9.71 -15.04 18.21
C ASP A 243 8.49 -15.69 17.52
N THR A 244 8.31 -17.00 17.73
CA THR A 244 7.20 -17.77 17.15
C THR A 244 5.83 -17.40 17.72
N THR A 245 5.80 -16.68 18.85
CA THR A 245 4.56 -16.18 19.49
C THR A 245 4.22 -14.74 19.07
N ASN A 246 4.94 -14.21 18.07
CA ASN A 246 4.82 -12.85 17.55
C ASN A 246 5.15 -11.76 18.58
N ARG A 247 6.13 -12.07 19.47
CA ARG A 247 6.64 -11.15 20.49
C ARG A 247 8.10 -10.79 20.19
N VAL A 248 8.52 -9.66 20.71
CA VAL A 248 9.94 -9.28 20.68
C VAL A 248 10.74 -10.30 21.53
N GLY A 249 11.57 -11.09 20.86
CA GLY A 249 12.43 -12.08 21.50
C GLY A 249 13.80 -11.52 21.88
N THR A 250 14.48 -10.88 20.91
CA THR A 250 15.83 -10.33 21.12
C THR A 250 15.97 -9.00 20.39
N ILE A 251 16.63 -8.05 21.03
CA ILE A 251 16.99 -6.77 20.41
C ILE A 251 18.50 -6.60 20.50
N ASN A 252 19.16 -6.42 19.35
CA ASN A 252 20.60 -6.12 19.26
C ASN A 252 20.78 -4.65 18.94
N PHE A 253 21.37 -3.89 19.84
CA PHE A 253 21.72 -2.49 19.66
C PHE A 253 23.19 -2.37 19.22
N GLN A 254 23.46 -1.58 18.20
CA GLN A 254 24.78 -1.42 17.59
C GLN A 254 25.11 0.06 17.37
N ASN A 255 26.38 0.38 17.21
CA ASN A 255 26.87 1.73 16.93
C ASN A 255 26.52 2.73 18.03
N LYS A 256 27.25 2.63 19.16
CA LYS A 256 27.17 3.52 20.31
C LYS A 256 25.77 3.59 20.96
N PRO A 257 25.21 2.45 21.39
CA PRO A 257 23.92 2.45 22.05
C PRO A 257 23.97 3.20 23.38
N LYS A 258 22.91 3.95 23.64
CA LYS A 258 22.59 4.53 24.95
C LYS A 258 21.20 4.02 25.33
N ALA A 259 21.10 3.30 26.42
CA ALA A 259 19.86 2.69 26.89
C ALA A 259 19.58 3.14 28.32
N SER A 260 18.31 3.35 28.62
CA SER A 260 17.80 3.58 29.98
C SER A 260 16.60 2.67 30.20
N PHE A 261 16.56 2.08 31.40
CA PHE A 261 15.42 1.28 31.83
C PHE A 261 14.76 1.98 33.00
N TYR A 262 13.45 2.14 32.94
CA TYR A 262 12.64 2.81 33.97
C TYR A 262 11.59 1.85 34.51
N PRO A 263 11.34 1.81 35.83
CA PRO A 263 10.10 1.24 36.34
C PRO A 263 8.89 1.94 35.70
N LEU A 264 7.82 1.23 35.47
CA LEU A 264 6.62 1.78 34.78
C LEU A 264 6.10 3.05 35.47
N GLU A 265 5.98 3.03 36.79
CA GLU A 265 5.48 4.16 37.62
C GLU A 265 6.42 5.38 37.59
N GLY A 266 7.72 5.17 37.34
CA GLY A 266 8.74 6.23 37.29
C GLY A 266 9.06 6.73 35.88
N PHE A 267 8.38 6.20 34.84
CA PHE A 267 8.68 6.59 33.46
C PHE A 267 8.15 8.01 33.14
N PRO A 268 9.02 8.96 32.72
CA PRO A 268 8.60 10.33 32.45
C PRO A 268 7.61 10.38 31.27
N GLN A 269 6.46 10.99 31.48
CA GLN A 269 5.43 11.14 30.42
C GLN A 269 5.95 11.89 29.19
N THR A 270 6.89 12.82 29.37
CA THR A 270 7.54 13.54 28.27
C THR A 270 8.38 12.65 27.35
N LYS A 271 8.76 11.45 27.82
CA LYS A 271 9.53 10.45 27.08
C LYS A 271 8.66 9.31 26.53
N SER A 272 7.37 9.27 26.89
CA SER A 272 6.45 8.22 26.48
C SER A 272 6.15 8.21 24.96
N ARG A 273 6.54 9.28 24.27
CA ARG A 273 6.37 9.40 22.81
C ARG A 273 7.64 9.98 22.20
N LEU A 274 8.14 9.30 21.18
CA LEU A 274 9.25 9.79 20.37
C LEU A 274 8.79 10.99 19.53
N GLU A 275 9.73 11.87 19.19
CA GLU A 275 9.47 12.99 18.30
C GLU A 275 8.88 12.53 16.96
N GLY A 276 7.78 13.18 16.52
CA GLY A 276 7.04 12.79 15.32
C GLY A 276 6.00 11.68 15.54
N PHE A 277 5.74 11.27 16.80
CA PHE A 277 4.69 10.33 17.11
C PHE A 277 3.32 10.85 16.63
N SER A 278 2.64 10.06 15.82
CA SER A 278 1.24 10.31 15.42
C SER A 278 0.52 8.97 15.19
N TRP A 279 -0.62 8.80 15.83
CA TRP A 279 -1.43 7.59 15.70
C TRP A 279 -2.64 7.85 14.80
N TYR A 280 -2.61 7.28 13.58
CA TYR A 280 -3.55 7.57 12.50
C TYR A 280 -4.67 6.53 12.34
N ILE A 281 -5.04 5.78 13.39
CA ILE A 281 -6.01 4.68 13.30
C ILE A 281 -7.35 5.08 12.67
N GLN A 282 -7.74 6.35 12.81
CA GLN A 282 -8.97 6.89 12.20
C GLN A 282 -8.91 6.93 10.66
N LEU A 283 -7.71 6.92 10.06
CA LEU A 283 -7.52 6.89 8.62
C LEU A 283 -7.50 5.48 8.05
N ARG A 284 -7.37 4.44 8.91
CA ARG A 284 -7.24 3.05 8.49
C ARG A 284 -8.47 2.59 7.69
N PRO A 285 -8.30 2.22 6.41
CA PRO A 285 -9.41 1.79 5.57
C PRO A 285 -10.06 0.51 6.12
N ARG A 286 -11.39 0.44 6.02
CA ARG A 286 -12.19 -0.75 6.33
C ARG A 286 -12.75 -1.33 5.05
N ARG A 287 -12.99 -2.63 4.97
CA ARG A 287 -13.54 -3.30 3.79
C ARG A 287 -14.85 -2.64 3.32
N SER A 288 -15.74 -2.28 4.24
CA SER A 288 -17.01 -1.62 3.91
C SER A 288 -16.88 -0.32 3.13
N TYR A 289 -15.72 0.34 3.17
CA TYR A 289 -15.46 1.53 2.35
C TYR A 289 -15.36 1.23 0.85
N PHE A 290 -15.10 -0.01 0.47
CA PHE A 290 -14.88 -0.44 -0.92
C PHE A 290 -16.04 -1.25 -1.50
N THR A 291 -16.93 -1.78 -0.65
CA THR A 291 -17.99 -2.73 -1.04
C THR A 291 -19.41 -2.16 -1.00
N ASN A 292 -19.54 -0.85 -0.69
CA ASN A 292 -20.83 -0.14 -0.66
C ASN A 292 -21.05 0.66 -1.95
#